data_3740adf25d5b4621f0824622935291a2
#
_entry.id   3740adf25d5b4621f0824622935291a2
#
_cell.length_a   1.000
_cell.length_b   1.000
_cell.length_c   1.000
_cell.angle_alpha   90.00
_cell.angle_beta   90.00
_cell.angle_gamma   90.00
#
_symmetry.space_group_name_H-M   'P 1'
#
loop_
_entity.id
_entity.type
_entity.pdbx_description
1 polymer ?
#
loop_
_entity_poly.entity_id
_entity_poly.type
_entity_poly.pdbx_seq_one_letter_code
_entity_poly.pdbx_strand_id
1 'polypeptide(L)'
;MVVPYFLDDSGLGECMADTGAEAIGLDYRAQIRADIEACVSSNGCQPILFVGSGLSKRYFSGPSWDELLATLAKQCPLIDKDYAYYKQTLKHPLSIGEEFARLYQQWAWDKGKKRFPADMFSDTVPEQAYIKYAVAEHLKSVTPSALSDVTNKALKAEIAALQGVRPHAVITTNYDRFLELIFPEYQPVIGQNIIRGRQVLFGEIFKIHGCVSDQSSLVFTQSDFDEFTRKKKYLSAKLLTYFSEHPLLFVGYSASDPNIRAILSDIDECIPTRGPPGTVISNIYILEWRAPIPPDYVPAREELIEIDEGRSLRIKAIETDDFRWVFSAFGTPQPLNAVSPKLLRALLHRSYDLVRHDIPRQTVHADWNGPSKLTRSSPSCSV
;
A
#
# COMPACT_ATOMS: atom_id res chain seq x y z
N MET A 1 -60.04 21.90 41.56
CA MET A 1 -58.67 22.28 41.99
C MET A 1 -57.91 20.95 42.10
N VAL A 2 -57.29 20.52 41.02
CA VAL A 2 -56.51 19.28 40.95
C VAL A 2 -55.21 19.66 40.22
N VAL A 3 -54.09 19.52 40.88
CA VAL A 3 -52.72 19.79 40.41
C VAL A 3 -52.23 18.52 39.71
N PRO A 4 -51.71 18.54 38.51
CA PRO A 4 -51.06 17.37 37.92
C PRO A 4 -49.59 17.30 38.33
N TYR A 5 -49.17 16.13 38.80
CA TYR A 5 -47.78 15.74 38.98
C TYR A 5 -47.13 15.54 37.59
N PHE A 6 -46.04 16.24 37.32
CA PHE A 6 -45.10 15.91 36.26
C PHE A 6 -44.12 14.90 36.85
N LEU A 7 -44.06 13.71 36.27
CA LEU A 7 -42.94 12.77 36.39
C LEU A 7 -41.99 13.03 35.23
N ASP A 8 -40.78 13.43 35.57
CA ASP A 8 -39.65 13.57 34.67
C ASP A 8 -39.06 12.17 34.42
N ASP A 9 -39.21 11.69 33.20
CA ASP A 9 -38.78 10.33 32.76
C ASP A 9 -37.74 10.47 31.66
N SER A 10 -36.69 11.30 31.87
CA SER A 10 -35.65 11.57 30.87
C SER A 10 -34.23 11.10 31.24
N GLY A 11 -34.05 10.29 32.29
CA GLY A 11 -32.71 9.96 32.83
C GLY A 11 -32.19 8.54 32.60
N LEU A 12 -33.05 7.61 32.12
CA LEU A 12 -32.64 6.17 32.05
C LEU A 12 -32.45 5.63 30.64
N GLY A 13 -32.86 6.35 29.62
CA GLY A 13 -32.73 5.88 28.21
C GLY A 13 -31.36 6.07 27.59
N GLU A 14 -30.66 7.16 27.91
CA GLU A 14 -29.35 7.49 27.31
C GLU A 14 -28.20 6.62 27.86
N CYS A 15 -28.26 6.25 29.13
CA CYS A 15 -27.18 5.49 29.78
C CYS A 15 -27.17 3.99 29.35
N MET A 16 -28.33 3.44 28.94
CA MET A 16 -28.39 2.04 28.48
C MET A 16 -28.06 1.87 26.99
N ALA A 17 -28.31 2.88 26.15
CA ALA A 17 -27.95 2.83 24.74
C ALA A 17 -26.43 2.90 24.53
N ASP A 18 -25.73 3.70 25.36
CA ASP A 18 -24.28 3.89 25.27
C ASP A 18 -23.52 2.60 25.69
N THR A 19 -23.98 1.92 26.76
CA THR A 19 -23.35 0.66 27.19
C THR A 19 -23.55 -0.50 26.21
N GLY A 20 -24.65 -0.52 25.48
CA GLY A 20 -24.91 -1.53 24.44
C GLY A 20 -24.02 -1.34 23.20
N ALA A 21 -23.83 -0.12 22.76
CA ALA A 21 -22.99 0.22 21.61
C ALA A 21 -21.50 -0.03 21.87
N GLU A 22 -21.01 0.34 23.08
CA GLU A 22 -19.65 0.01 23.51
C GLU A 22 -19.42 -1.52 23.58
N ALA A 23 -20.40 -2.28 24.07
CA ALA A 23 -20.31 -3.74 24.14
C ALA A 23 -20.26 -4.38 22.75
N ILE A 24 -21.06 -3.93 21.78
CA ILE A 24 -21.04 -4.40 20.39
C ILE A 24 -19.69 -4.06 19.73
N GLY A 25 -19.19 -2.85 19.89
CA GLY A 25 -17.90 -2.43 19.36
C GLY A 25 -16.72 -3.18 19.94
N LEU A 26 -16.74 -3.50 21.24
CA LEU A 26 -15.72 -4.30 21.92
C LEU A 26 -15.74 -5.76 21.46
N ASP A 27 -16.91 -6.36 21.28
CA ASP A 27 -17.06 -7.73 20.78
C ASP A 27 -16.58 -7.83 19.31
N TYR A 28 -16.93 -6.88 18.46
CA TYR A 28 -16.45 -6.81 17.09
C TYR A 28 -14.91 -6.73 17.01
N ARG A 29 -14.29 -5.81 17.78
CA ARG A 29 -12.83 -5.67 17.82
C ARG A 29 -12.13 -6.92 18.32
N ALA A 30 -12.68 -7.55 19.36
CA ALA A 30 -12.12 -8.78 19.92
C ALA A 30 -12.16 -9.94 18.92
N GLN A 31 -13.27 -10.11 18.21
CA GLN A 31 -13.43 -11.18 17.22
C GLN A 31 -12.54 -10.97 15.99
N ILE A 32 -12.47 -9.74 15.44
CA ILE A 32 -11.58 -9.43 14.32
C ILE A 32 -10.11 -9.57 14.71
N ARG A 33 -9.73 -9.14 15.93
CA ARG A 33 -8.38 -9.32 16.44
C ARG A 33 -8.01 -10.81 16.50
N ALA A 34 -8.87 -11.64 17.08
CA ALA A 34 -8.64 -13.08 17.16
C ALA A 34 -8.50 -13.74 15.79
N ASP A 35 -9.32 -13.30 14.81
CA ASP A 35 -9.24 -13.78 13.43
C ASP A 35 -7.92 -13.40 12.76
N ILE A 36 -7.46 -12.15 12.91
CA ILE A 36 -6.16 -11.67 12.39
C ILE A 36 -5.01 -12.47 13.02
N GLU A 37 -4.99 -12.58 14.35
CA GLU A 37 -3.95 -13.30 15.10
C GLU A 37 -3.89 -14.79 14.71
N ALA A 38 -5.04 -15.43 14.53
CA ALA A 38 -5.13 -16.79 14.03
C ALA A 38 -4.60 -16.91 12.60
N CYS A 39 -4.96 -15.99 11.71
CA CYS A 39 -4.49 -15.96 10.33
C CYS A 39 -2.96 -15.78 10.26
N VAL A 40 -2.40 -14.81 10.98
CA VAL A 40 -0.95 -14.56 11.02
C VAL A 40 -0.20 -15.75 11.62
N SER A 41 -0.73 -16.36 12.69
CA SER A 41 -0.11 -17.51 13.33
C SER A 41 -0.16 -18.76 12.44
N SER A 42 -1.27 -19.02 11.76
CA SER A 42 -1.42 -20.20 10.90
C SER A 42 -0.53 -20.13 9.65
N ASN A 43 -0.30 -18.93 9.11
CA ASN A 43 0.62 -18.75 7.99
C ASN A 43 2.09 -18.77 8.42
N GLY A 44 2.41 -18.50 9.69
CA GLY A 44 3.77 -18.52 10.23
C GLY A 44 4.73 -17.50 9.58
N CYS A 45 4.21 -16.48 8.91
CA CYS A 45 4.98 -15.46 8.18
C CYS A 45 4.42 -14.05 8.40
N GLN A 46 5.26 -13.04 8.16
CA GLN A 46 4.83 -11.64 8.25
C GLN A 46 3.84 -11.27 7.16
N PRO A 47 2.90 -10.34 7.45
CA PRO A 47 1.95 -9.88 6.44
C PRO A 47 2.60 -9.07 5.33
N ILE A 48 1.91 -8.97 4.21
CA ILE A 48 2.17 -7.99 3.15
C ILE A 48 1.21 -6.81 3.36
N LEU A 49 1.73 -5.59 3.30
CA LEU A 49 0.90 -4.39 3.27
C LEU A 49 0.72 -3.93 1.83
N PHE A 50 -0.51 -3.70 1.43
CA PHE A 50 -0.85 -3.05 0.17
C PHE A 50 -1.42 -1.67 0.44
N VAL A 51 -0.69 -0.60 0.06
CA VAL A 51 -0.95 0.76 0.53
C VAL A 51 -1.37 1.68 -0.61
N GLY A 52 -2.53 2.32 -0.46
CA GLY A 52 -3.09 3.32 -1.37
C GLY A 52 -3.04 4.75 -0.85
N SER A 53 -3.55 5.68 -1.65
CA SER A 53 -3.53 7.13 -1.39
C SER A 53 -4.29 7.55 -0.14
N GLY A 54 -5.26 6.76 0.33
CA GLY A 54 -5.98 7.01 1.58
C GLY A 54 -5.07 7.01 2.81
N LEU A 55 -3.93 6.29 2.78
CA LEU A 55 -2.93 6.38 3.84
C LEU A 55 -2.28 7.76 3.88
N SER A 56 -1.85 8.28 2.74
CA SER A 56 -1.28 9.62 2.61
C SER A 56 -2.30 10.70 3.02
N LYS A 57 -3.55 10.54 2.59
CA LYS A 57 -4.65 11.44 2.99
C LYS A 57 -4.88 11.45 4.49
N ARG A 58 -4.84 10.29 5.17
CA ARG A 58 -5.04 10.17 6.61
C ARG A 58 -3.93 10.85 7.42
N TYR A 59 -2.67 10.59 7.09
CA TYR A 59 -1.55 10.99 7.96
C TYR A 59 -0.99 12.38 7.70
N PHE A 60 -1.11 12.91 6.49
CA PHE A 60 -0.59 14.25 6.17
C PHE A 60 -1.47 15.04 5.19
N SER A 61 -2.73 14.66 5.03
CA SER A 61 -3.66 15.31 4.08
C SER A 61 -3.15 15.32 2.64
N GLY A 62 -2.44 14.27 2.25
CA GLY A 62 -1.99 14.07 0.87
C GLY A 62 -3.16 14.05 -0.11
N PRO A 63 -2.98 14.54 -1.35
CA PRO A 63 -4.06 14.66 -2.30
C PRO A 63 -4.56 13.30 -2.80
N SER A 64 -5.85 13.17 -3.03
CA SER A 64 -6.43 12.13 -3.88
C SER A 64 -6.09 12.39 -5.36
N TRP A 65 -6.38 11.44 -6.25
CA TRP A 65 -6.23 11.63 -7.69
C TRP A 65 -7.00 12.85 -8.21
N ASP A 66 -8.25 13.02 -7.79
CA ASP A 66 -9.09 14.16 -8.19
C ASP A 66 -8.51 15.48 -7.67
N GLU A 67 -8.06 15.53 -6.42
CA GLU A 67 -7.44 16.72 -5.83
C GLU A 67 -6.11 17.07 -6.50
N LEU A 68 -5.31 16.06 -6.86
CA LEU A 68 -4.06 16.25 -7.59
C LEU A 68 -4.32 16.82 -8.98
N LEU A 69 -5.21 16.20 -9.76
CA LEU A 69 -5.57 16.70 -11.10
C LEU A 69 -6.18 18.09 -11.06
N ALA A 70 -7.05 18.38 -10.09
CA ALA A 70 -7.61 19.72 -9.89
C ALA A 70 -6.53 20.77 -9.55
N THR A 71 -5.52 20.38 -8.79
CA THR A 71 -4.38 21.24 -8.46
C THR A 71 -3.52 21.52 -9.69
N LEU A 72 -3.23 20.49 -10.48
CA LEU A 72 -2.48 20.61 -11.72
C LEU A 72 -3.23 21.46 -12.75
N ALA A 73 -4.55 21.35 -12.84
CA ALA A 73 -5.37 22.19 -13.70
C ALA A 73 -5.19 23.68 -13.38
N LYS A 74 -5.14 24.03 -12.09
CA LYS A 74 -4.94 25.43 -11.66
C LYS A 74 -3.51 25.94 -11.91
N GLN A 75 -2.53 25.06 -12.01
CA GLN A 75 -1.13 25.43 -12.22
C GLN A 75 -0.79 25.71 -13.69
N CYS A 76 -1.49 25.10 -14.64
CA CYS A 76 -1.26 25.26 -16.07
C CYS A 76 -2.25 26.26 -16.69
N PRO A 77 -1.81 27.44 -17.14
CA PRO A 77 -2.70 28.45 -17.73
C PRO A 77 -3.39 28.03 -19.03
N LEU A 78 -2.93 26.97 -19.69
CA LEU A 78 -3.57 26.44 -20.90
C LEU A 78 -4.76 25.52 -20.57
N ILE A 79 -4.93 25.12 -19.31
CA ILE A 79 -6.12 24.40 -18.82
C ILE A 79 -7.13 25.48 -18.42
N ASP A 80 -7.95 25.89 -19.38
CA ASP A 80 -8.84 27.05 -19.29
C ASP A 80 -10.21 26.75 -18.68
N LYS A 81 -10.56 25.46 -18.51
CA LYS A 81 -11.82 25.01 -17.93
C LYS A 81 -11.60 24.49 -16.50
N ASP A 82 -12.65 24.56 -15.69
CA ASP A 82 -12.67 23.90 -14.39
C ASP A 82 -12.44 22.39 -14.51
N TYR A 83 -11.79 21.79 -13.53
CA TYR A 83 -11.54 20.34 -13.48
C TYR A 83 -12.82 19.52 -13.69
N ALA A 84 -13.97 20.01 -13.21
CA ALA A 84 -15.26 19.36 -13.37
C ALA A 84 -15.65 19.15 -14.85
N TYR A 85 -15.28 20.09 -15.76
CA TYR A 85 -15.50 19.95 -17.19
C TYR A 85 -14.75 18.73 -17.76
N TYR A 86 -13.47 18.58 -17.41
CA TYR A 86 -12.65 17.45 -17.88
C TYR A 86 -13.16 16.14 -17.32
N LYS A 87 -13.63 16.13 -16.06
CA LYS A 87 -14.23 14.94 -15.44
C LYS A 87 -15.53 14.51 -16.15
N GLN A 88 -16.37 15.45 -16.55
CA GLN A 88 -17.58 15.16 -17.32
C GLN A 88 -17.29 14.64 -18.73
N THR A 89 -16.28 15.20 -19.38
CA THR A 89 -15.95 14.93 -20.78
C THR A 89 -15.14 13.66 -20.95
N LEU A 90 -14.08 13.48 -20.17
CA LEU A 90 -13.10 12.39 -20.31
C LEU A 90 -13.37 11.22 -19.35
N LYS A 91 -14.15 11.43 -18.28
CA LYS A 91 -14.60 10.46 -17.28
C LYS A 91 -13.50 9.78 -16.47
N HIS A 92 -12.43 9.31 -17.11
CA HIS A 92 -11.36 8.56 -16.46
C HIS A 92 -10.17 9.46 -16.07
N PRO A 93 -9.65 9.35 -14.83
CA PRO A 93 -8.52 10.18 -14.38
C PRO A 93 -7.27 10.06 -15.26
N LEU A 94 -6.96 8.86 -15.77
CA LEU A 94 -5.81 8.64 -16.66
C LEU A 94 -5.97 9.38 -18.01
N SER A 95 -7.17 9.41 -18.58
CA SER A 95 -7.46 10.15 -19.81
C SER A 95 -7.37 11.66 -19.58
N ILE A 96 -7.75 12.15 -18.40
CA ILE A 96 -7.56 13.55 -18.01
C ILE A 96 -6.06 13.83 -17.86
N GLY A 97 -5.31 12.93 -17.25
CA GLY A 97 -3.85 13.02 -17.14
C GLY A 97 -3.15 13.11 -18.50
N GLU A 98 -3.61 12.34 -19.48
CA GLU A 98 -3.09 12.37 -20.87
C GLU A 98 -3.33 13.73 -21.52
N GLU A 99 -4.55 14.26 -21.46
CA GLU A 99 -4.86 15.60 -22.02
C GLU A 99 -4.07 16.69 -21.30
N PHE A 100 -3.94 16.61 -19.97
CA PHE A 100 -3.15 17.56 -19.23
C PHE A 100 -1.66 17.48 -19.57
N ALA A 101 -1.12 16.30 -19.87
CA ALA A 101 0.27 16.13 -20.29
C ALA A 101 0.56 16.91 -21.57
N ARG A 102 -0.34 16.81 -22.55
CA ARG A 102 -0.26 17.58 -23.82
C ARG A 102 -0.27 19.09 -23.57
N LEU A 103 -1.16 19.58 -22.71
CA LEU A 103 -1.26 21.01 -22.38
C LEU A 103 -0.06 21.50 -21.58
N TYR A 104 0.48 20.69 -20.67
CA TYR A 104 1.69 21.00 -19.91
C TYR A 104 2.93 21.11 -20.83
N GLN A 105 3.07 20.21 -21.80
CA GLN A 105 4.13 20.30 -22.80
C GLN A 105 4.03 21.60 -23.60
N GLN A 106 2.84 21.93 -24.14
CA GLN A 106 2.62 23.17 -24.88
C GLN A 106 2.97 24.41 -24.04
N TRP A 107 2.49 24.43 -22.79
CA TRP A 107 2.81 25.53 -21.88
C TRP A 107 4.30 25.63 -21.58
N ALA A 108 4.96 24.53 -21.34
CA ALA A 108 6.40 24.50 -21.04
C ALA A 108 7.23 25.09 -22.19
N TRP A 109 6.92 24.73 -23.43
CA TRP A 109 7.62 25.23 -24.62
C TRP A 109 7.28 26.67 -24.98
N ASP A 110 6.19 27.24 -24.47
CA ASP A 110 5.80 28.66 -24.66
C ASP A 110 6.20 29.51 -23.43
N LYS A 111 5.23 29.94 -22.62
CA LYS A 111 5.41 30.86 -21.50
C LYS A 111 5.90 30.20 -20.22
N GLY A 112 5.77 28.89 -20.13
CA GLY A 112 6.12 28.09 -18.95
C GLY A 112 7.60 27.74 -18.82
N LYS A 113 8.45 28.07 -19.80
CA LYS A 113 9.84 27.58 -19.88
C LYS A 113 10.66 27.78 -18.60
N LYS A 114 10.44 28.88 -17.88
CA LYS A 114 11.13 29.18 -16.60
C LYS A 114 10.70 28.31 -15.42
N ARG A 115 9.62 27.55 -15.56
CA ARG A 115 9.08 26.68 -14.48
C ARG A 115 9.68 25.29 -14.48
N PHE A 116 10.39 24.94 -15.54
CA PHE A 116 10.96 23.62 -15.74
C PHE A 116 12.49 23.67 -15.87
N PRO A 117 13.21 22.63 -15.44
CA PRO A 117 14.65 22.51 -15.63
C PRO A 117 15.07 22.62 -17.10
N ALA A 118 16.24 23.20 -17.34
CA ALA A 118 16.72 23.46 -18.70
C ALA A 118 16.98 22.19 -19.53
N ASP A 119 17.35 21.10 -18.87
CA ASP A 119 17.62 19.80 -19.46
C ASP A 119 16.36 19.07 -19.95
N MET A 120 15.18 19.54 -19.54
CA MET A 120 13.90 19.02 -20.05
C MET A 120 13.55 19.50 -21.46
N PHE A 121 14.31 20.41 -22.05
CA PHE A 121 14.03 21.00 -23.38
C PHE A 121 14.92 20.38 -24.45
N SER A 122 14.88 19.06 -24.61
CA SER A 122 15.53 18.34 -25.70
C SER A 122 14.52 17.49 -26.48
N ASP A 123 14.90 17.08 -27.67
CA ASP A 123 14.10 16.24 -28.58
C ASP A 123 13.90 14.82 -28.04
N THR A 124 14.68 14.41 -27.03
CA THR A 124 14.60 13.09 -26.39
C THR A 124 13.65 13.04 -25.21
N VAL A 125 13.17 14.20 -24.72
CA VAL A 125 12.27 14.27 -23.56
C VAL A 125 10.83 13.99 -24.00
N PRO A 126 10.16 12.99 -23.42
CA PRO A 126 8.79 12.65 -23.80
C PRO A 126 7.78 13.72 -23.34
N GLU A 127 6.65 13.77 -24.04
CA GLU A 127 5.56 14.72 -23.77
C GLU A 127 5.13 14.75 -22.30
N GLN A 128 5.00 13.58 -21.69
CA GLN A 128 4.52 13.41 -20.31
C GLN A 128 5.51 13.92 -19.25
N ALA A 129 6.77 14.21 -19.61
CA ALA A 129 7.80 14.58 -18.65
C ALA A 129 7.43 15.86 -17.87
N TYR A 130 6.82 16.84 -18.51
CA TYR A 130 6.49 18.13 -17.90
C TYR A 130 5.42 18.01 -16.82
N ILE A 131 4.35 17.24 -17.08
CA ILE A 131 3.32 17.01 -16.07
C ILE A 131 3.85 16.11 -14.94
N LYS A 132 4.66 15.10 -15.23
CA LYS A 132 5.30 14.25 -14.22
C LYS A 132 6.22 15.04 -13.30
N TYR A 133 6.94 16.02 -13.86
CA TYR A 133 7.72 16.98 -13.08
C TYR A 133 6.82 17.79 -12.14
N ALA A 134 5.73 18.36 -12.64
CA ALA A 134 4.80 19.14 -11.83
C ALA A 134 4.14 18.29 -10.72
N VAL A 135 3.75 17.05 -11.03
CA VAL A 135 3.26 16.07 -10.05
C VAL A 135 4.28 15.82 -8.95
N ALA A 136 5.53 15.54 -9.34
CA ALA A 136 6.59 15.25 -8.39
C ALA A 136 6.91 16.44 -7.48
N GLU A 137 6.98 17.66 -8.03
CA GLU A 137 7.24 18.86 -7.24
C GLU A 137 6.08 19.18 -6.29
N HIS A 138 4.83 19.02 -6.73
CA HIS A 138 3.67 19.20 -5.86
C HIS A 138 3.69 18.17 -4.70
N LEU A 139 3.85 16.88 -4.99
CA LEU A 139 3.86 15.85 -3.95
C LEU A 139 5.04 15.98 -2.99
N LYS A 140 6.24 16.37 -3.47
CA LYS A 140 7.39 16.68 -2.61
C LYS A 140 7.07 17.83 -1.65
N SER A 141 6.32 18.84 -2.10
CA SER A 141 5.99 20.02 -1.29
C SER A 141 4.99 19.73 -0.17
N VAL A 142 4.10 18.74 -0.35
CA VAL A 142 3.06 18.38 0.63
C VAL A 142 3.42 17.17 1.49
N THR A 143 4.36 16.34 1.06
CA THR A 143 4.81 15.17 1.82
C THR A 143 5.69 15.62 2.99
N PRO A 144 5.45 15.14 4.23
CA PRO A 144 6.31 15.42 5.36
C PRO A 144 7.77 15.05 5.10
N SER A 145 8.71 15.82 5.61
CA SER A 145 10.15 15.52 5.54
C SER A 145 10.59 14.57 6.65
N ALA A 146 9.86 14.52 7.76
CA ALA A 146 10.09 13.64 8.89
C ALA A 146 8.75 13.25 9.56
N LEU A 147 8.75 12.13 10.31
CA LEU A 147 7.56 11.70 11.08
C LEU A 147 7.21 12.68 12.21
N SER A 148 8.16 13.52 12.65
CA SER A 148 7.89 14.61 13.60
C SER A 148 6.88 15.61 13.08
N ASP A 149 6.80 15.82 11.77
CA ASP A 149 5.93 16.80 11.11
C ASP A 149 4.45 16.41 11.21
N VAL A 150 4.15 15.14 11.44
CA VAL A 150 2.81 14.68 11.80
C VAL A 150 2.52 15.13 13.24
N THR A 151 1.72 16.15 13.44
CA THR A 151 1.51 16.76 14.77
C THR A 151 0.50 16.03 15.65
N ASN A 152 -0.49 15.38 15.05
CA ASN A 152 -1.57 14.68 15.76
C ASN A 152 -1.06 13.46 16.53
N LYS A 153 -1.28 13.45 17.86
CA LYS A 153 -0.81 12.37 18.75
C LYS A 153 -1.43 11.01 18.44
N ALA A 154 -2.72 10.97 18.06
CA ALA A 154 -3.41 9.72 17.72
C ALA A 154 -2.81 9.12 16.45
N LEU A 155 -2.58 9.95 15.41
CA LEU A 155 -1.95 9.51 14.18
C LEU A 155 -0.49 9.07 14.39
N LYS A 156 0.26 9.72 15.27
CA LYS A 156 1.61 9.24 15.66
C LYS A 156 1.56 7.85 16.30
N ALA A 157 0.58 7.61 17.17
CA ALA A 157 0.42 6.31 17.80
C ALA A 157 0.02 5.22 16.79
N GLU A 158 -0.79 5.57 15.77
CA GLU A 158 -1.10 4.67 14.66
C GLU A 158 0.14 4.36 13.80
N ILE A 159 0.96 5.37 13.48
CA ILE A 159 2.21 5.18 12.75
C ILE A 159 3.15 4.26 13.54
N ALA A 160 3.28 4.43 14.85
CA ALA A 160 4.09 3.55 15.69
C ALA A 160 3.56 2.11 15.68
N ALA A 161 2.24 1.92 15.73
CA ALA A 161 1.64 0.59 15.60
C ALA A 161 1.87 -0.01 14.20
N LEU A 162 1.78 0.79 13.13
CA LEU A 162 2.07 0.38 11.76
C LEU A 162 3.54 -0.05 11.58
N GLN A 163 4.49 0.67 12.18
CA GLN A 163 5.89 0.25 12.23
C GLN A 163 6.07 -1.09 12.94
N GLY A 164 5.25 -1.34 13.98
CA GLY A 164 5.24 -2.60 14.74
C GLY A 164 4.78 -3.81 13.94
N VAL A 165 4.06 -3.64 12.83
CA VAL A 165 3.63 -4.74 11.95
C VAL A 165 4.82 -5.47 11.33
N ARG A 166 5.91 -4.75 11.02
CA ARG A 166 7.12 -5.29 10.36
C ARG A 166 6.78 -6.21 9.18
N PRO A 167 6.09 -5.69 8.16
CA PRO A 167 5.61 -6.50 7.06
C PRO A 167 6.75 -7.18 6.30
N HIS A 168 6.49 -8.32 5.66
CA HIS A 168 7.45 -8.95 4.76
C HIS A 168 7.84 -8.01 3.61
N ALA A 169 6.84 -7.37 3.01
CA ALA A 169 7.01 -6.32 2.01
C ALA A 169 5.85 -5.32 2.09
N VAL A 170 6.08 -4.12 1.57
CA VAL A 170 5.05 -3.10 1.35
C VAL A 170 4.91 -2.89 -0.15
N ILE A 171 3.69 -2.95 -0.67
CA ILE A 171 3.37 -2.69 -2.07
C ILE A 171 2.53 -1.42 -2.11
N THR A 172 2.83 -0.50 -3.01
CA THR A 172 2.10 0.76 -3.08
C THR A 172 1.98 1.32 -4.49
N THR A 173 0.83 1.94 -4.76
CA THR A 173 0.62 2.79 -5.94
C THR A 173 0.95 4.26 -5.66
N ASN A 174 1.26 4.63 -4.40
CA ASN A 174 1.55 6.00 -4.02
C ASN A 174 2.91 6.45 -4.55
N TYR A 175 2.96 7.67 -5.06
CA TYR A 175 4.19 8.28 -5.58
C TYR A 175 5.06 8.91 -4.50
N ASP A 176 4.44 9.37 -3.38
CA ASP A 176 5.14 10.05 -2.28
C ASP A 176 6.15 9.14 -1.56
N ARG A 177 6.97 9.74 -0.69
CA ARG A 177 8.01 9.02 0.06
C ARG A 177 7.65 8.82 1.54
N PHE A 178 6.39 8.88 1.89
CA PHE A 178 5.97 8.77 3.27
C PHE A 178 6.20 7.37 3.87
N LEU A 179 6.05 6.32 3.05
CA LEU A 179 6.35 4.94 3.47
C LEU A 179 7.82 4.72 3.81
N GLU A 180 8.73 5.40 3.12
CA GLU A 180 10.17 5.36 3.44
C GLU A 180 10.49 6.03 4.78
N LEU A 181 9.67 7.01 5.22
CA LEU A 181 9.77 7.57 6.58
C LEU A 181 9.24 6.59 7.64
N ILE A 182 8.14 5.88 7.34
CA ILE A 182 7.57 4.88 8.26
C ILE A 182 8.50 3.67 8.40
N PHE A 183 9.07 3.19 7.30
CA PHE A 183 9.92 2.00 7.24
C PHE A 183 11.34 2.32 6.74
N PRO A 184 12.17 3.04 7.52
CA PRO A 184 13.48 3.53 7.05
C PRO A 184 14.49 2.41 6.78
N GLU A 185 14.27 1.21 7.31
CA GLU A 185 15.10 0.04 7.05
C GLU A 185 14.73 -0.71 5.77
N TYR A 186 13.58 -0.36 5.14
CA TYR A 186 13.11 -1.00 3.92
C TYR A 186 13.70 -0.33 2.69
N GLN A 187 13.90 -1.13 1.64
CA GLN A 187 14.47 -0.63 0.39
C GLN A 187 13.36 -0.33 -0.63
N PRO A 188 13.26 0.91 -1.13
CA PRO A 188 12.32 1.22 -2.20
C PRO A 188 12.76 0.58 -3.52
N VAL A 189 11.84 -0.10 -4.18
CA VAL A 189 11.99 -0.69 -5.51
C VAL A 189 10.98 -0.01 -6.43
N ILE A 190 11.48 0.80 -7.36
CA ILE A 190 10.66 1.69 -8.18
C ILE A 190 10.34 1.04 -9.52
N GLY A 191 9.06 0.94 -9.85
CA GLY A 191 8.55 0.49 -11.14
C GLY A 191 9.15 -0.85 -11.57
N GLN A 192 9.67 -0.92 -12.78
CA GLN A 192 10.21 -2.14 -13.39
C GLN A 192 11.60 -2.56 -12.88
N ASN A 193 12.22 -1.78 -12.00
CA ASN A 193 13.50 -2.17 -11.38
C ASN A 193 13.36 -3.44 -10.54
N ILE A 194 12.15 -3.84 -10.23
CA ILE A 194 11.81 -5.14 -9.62
C ILE A 194 12.39 -6.33 -10.40
N ILE A 195 12.54 -6.20 -11.74
CA ILE A 195 13.10 -7.23 -12.61
C ILE A 195 14.63 -7.28 -12.53
N ARG A 196 15.27 -6.13 -12.28
CA ARG A 196 16.72 -5.97 -12.26
C ARG A 196 17.33 -6.24 -10.88
N GLY A 197 16.49 -6.30 -9.84
CA GLY A 197 16.93 -6.54 -8.48
C GLY A 197 17.54 -7.93 -8.33
N ARG A 198 18.71 -8.04 -7.70
CA ARG A 198 19.17 -9.27 -7.09
C ARG A 198 18.07 -9.72 -6.13
N GLN A 199 17.86 -11.02 -5.99
CA GLN A 199 16.81 -11.57 -5.14
C GLN A 199 16.85 -10.93 -3.74
N VAL A 200 15.98 -9.99 -3.50
CA VAL A 200 15.75 -9.47 -2.15
C VAL A 200 14.50 -10.16 -1.63
N LEU A 201 14.62 -10.76 -0.47
CA LEU A 201 13.63 -11.69 0.05
C LEU A 201 12.81 -11.08 1.18
N PHE A 202 13.16 -9.88 1.68
CA PHE A 202 12.52 -9.27 2.85
C PHE A 202 12.79 -7.77 2.97
N GLY A 203 11.75 -7.00 3.36
CA GLY A 203 11.91 -5.58 3.69
C GLY A 203 12.05 -4.68 2.46
N GLU A 204 11.19 -4.83 1.47
CA GLU A 204 11.11 -3.97 0.29
C GLU A 204 9.82 -3.15 0.28
N ILE A 205 9.90 -1.95 -0.31
CA ILE A 205 8.75 -1.11 -0.66
C ILE A 205 8.63 -1.09 -2.17
N PHE A 206 7.69 -1.86 -2.71
CA PHE A 206 7.42 -1.90 -4.15
C PHE A 206 6.53 -0.74 -4.56
N LYS A 207 7.10 0.28 -5.18
CA LYS A 207 6.41 1.44 -5.73
C LYS A 207 6.02 1.16 -7.18
N ILE A 208 4.92 0.42 -7.35
CA ILE A 208 4.54 -0.17 -8.64
C ILE A 208 4.13 0.86 -9.70
N HIS A 209 3.62 2.03 -9.29
CA HIS A 209 3.29 3.13 -10.19
C HIS A 209 4.36 4.24 -10.22
N GLY A 210 5.56 3.96 -9.72
CA GLY A 210 6.66 4.92 -9.71
C GLY A 210 6.80 5.71 -8.43
N CYS A 211 7.76 6.65 -8.40
CA CYS A 211 8.11 7.45 -7.24
C CYS A 211 8.53 8.86 -7.64
N VAL A 212 8.20 9.85 -6.81
CA VAL A 212 8.64 11.25 -7.00
C VAL A 212 10.16 11.44 -7.00
N SER A 213 10.93 10.44 -6.53
CA SER A 213 12.40 10.45 -6.62
C SER A 213 12.92 10.13 -8.03
N ASP A 214 12.10 9.47 -8.86
CA ASP A 214 12.35 9.20 -10.28
C ASP A 214 11.08 9.55 -11.05
N GLN A 215 11.01 10.79 -11.52
CA GLN A 215 9.83 11.33 -12.19
C GLN A 215 9.46 10.56 -13.47
N SER A 216 10.45 10.00 -14.16
CA SER A 216 10.23 9.23 -15.37
C SER A 216 9.48 7.91 -15.11
N SER A 217 9.56 7.42 -13.88
CA SER A 217 8.89 6.19 -13.45
C SER A 217 7.39 6.32 -13.19
N LEU A 218 6.87 7.56 -13.10
CA LEU A 218 5.48 7.80 -12.72
C LEU A 218 4.51 7.27 -13.79
N VAL A 219 3.56 6.46 -13.38
CA VAL A 219 2.42 5.99 -14.20
C VAL A 219 1.26 6.94 -13.97
N PHE A 220 1.13 7.98 -14.80
CA PHE A 220 0.20 9.08 -14.58
C PHE A 220 -0.80 9.29 -15.72
N THR A 221 -0.42 8.96 -16.95
CA THR A 221 -1.25 9.12 -18.15
C THR A 221 -1.83 7.78 -18.60
N GLN A 222 -2.79 7.80 -19.52
CA GLN A 222 -3.34 6.59 -20.10
C GLN A 222 -2.25 5.78 -20.83
N SER A 223 -1.39 6.45 -21.59
CA SER A 223 -0.27 5.80 -22.29
C SER A 223 0.73 5.17 -21.32
N ASP A 224 1.02 5.79 -20.17
CA ASP A 224 1.84 5.18 -19.11
C ASP A 224 1.21 3.91 -18.55
N PHE A 225 -0.11 3.94 -18.31
CA PHE A 225 -0.84 2.81 -17.75
C PHE A 225 -0.91 1.63 -18.73
N ASP A 226 -1.11 1.92 -20.00
CA ASP A 226 -1.12 0.89 -21.05
C ASP A 226 0.26 0.23 -21.17
N GLU A 227 1.34 1.01 -21.09
CA GLU A 227 2.71 0.49 -21.07
C GLU A 227 2.98 -0.33 -19.81
N PHE A 228 2.58 0.16 -18.64
CA PHE A 228 2.67 -0.56 -17.37
C PHE A 228 1.93 -1.90 -17.44
N THR A 229 0.69 -1.91 -17.91
CA THR A 229 -0.14 -3.11 -18.02
C THR A 229 0.48 -4.14 -18.95
N ARG A 230 1.03 -3.71 -20.08
CA ARG A 230 1.73 -4.60 -21.02
C ARG A 230 2.98 -5.24 -20.41
N LYS A 231 3.69 -4.52 -19.52
CA LYS A 231 4.97 -4.94 -18.93
C LYS A 231 4.83 -5.59 -17.55
N LYS A 232 3.65 -5.55 -16.91
CA LYS A 232 3.45 -5.97 -15.51
C LYS A 232 3.53 -7.48 -15.25
N LYS A 233 3.63 -8.34 -16.27
CA LYS A 233 3.54 -9.82 -16.11
C LYS A 233 4.44 -10.38 -15.01
N TYR A 234 5.68 -9.92 -14.91
CA TYR A 234 6.59 -10.36 -13.86
C TYR A 234 6.15 -9.88 -12.47
N LEU A 235 5.67 -8.64 -12.39
CA LEU A 235 5.14 -8.07 -11.16
C LEU A 235 3.91 -8.86 -10.69
N SER A 236 2.95 -9.14 -11.58
CA SER A 236 1.78 -9.94 -11.27
C SER A 236 2.18 -11.33 -10.74
N ALA A 237 3.12 -12.02 -11.38
CA ALA A 237 3.61 -13.32 -10.91
C ALA A 237 4.21 -13.24 -9.49
N LYS A 238 4.99 -12.21 -9.18
CA LYS A 238 5.56 -12.00 -7.84
C LYS A 238 4.47 -11.69 -6.81
N LEU A 239 3.50 -10.84 -7.17
CA LEU A 239 2.38 -10.51 -6.31
C LEU A 239 1.52 -11.75 -5.99
N LEU A 240 1.26 -12.59 -6.99
CA LEU A 240 0.52 -13.84 -6.82
C LEU A 240 1.19 -14.77 -5.80
N THR A 241 2.51 -14.90 -5.82
CA THR A 241 3.27 -15.66 -4.83
C THR A 241 3.02 -15.10 -3.42
N TYR A 242 3.13 -13.77 -3.25
CA TYR A 242 2.87 -13.14 -1.95
C TYR A 242 1.44 -13.35 -1.47
N PHE A 243 0.45 -13.25 -2.34
CA PHE A 243 -0.96 -13.43 -1.98
C PHE A 243 -1.32 -14.86 -1.59
N SER A 244 -0.61 -15.85 -2.13
CA SER A 244 -0.83 -17.25 -1.78
C SER A 244 -0.15 -17.66 -0.46
N GLU A 245 0.92 -16.97 -0.07
CA GLU A 245 1.78 -17.38 1.03
C GLU A 245 1.64 -16.52 2.29
N HIS A 246 1.17 -15.27 2.17
CA HIS A 246 1.14 -14.30 3.26
C HIS A 246 -0.27 -13.79 3.58
N PRO A 247 -0.54 -13.41 4.84
CA PRO A 247 -1.67 -12.52 5.14
C PRO A 247 -1.48 -11.18 4.40
N LEU A 248 -2.53 -10.69 3.77
CA LEU A 248 -2.51 -9.43 3.01
C LEU A 248 -3.43 -8.41 3.65
N LEU A 249 -2.94 -7.20 3.89
CA LEU A 249 -3.72 -6.08 4.40
C LEU A 249 -3.71 -4.91 3.41
N PHE A 250 -4.86 -4.63 2.82
CA PHE A 250 -5.09 -3.40 2.05
C PHE A 250 -5.38 -2.23 3.00
N VAL A 251 -4.63 -1.14 2.85
CA VAL A 251 -4.77 0.09 3.65
C VAL A 251 -4.84 1.31 2.74
N GLY A 252 -5.85 2.15 2.95
CA GLY A 252 -5.99 3.38 2.17
C GLY A 252 -6.54 3.18 0.76
N TYR A 253 -7.22 2.08 0.54
CA TYR A 253 -8.05 1.80 -0.63
C TYR A 253 -9.51 1.69 -0.22
N SER A 254 -10.41 1.82 -1.18
CA SER A 254 -11.79 1.35 -1.07
C SER A 254 -11.97 0.10 -1.93
N ALA A 255 -12.96 -0.72 -1.62
CA ALA A 255 -13.30 -1.91 -2.40
C ALA A 255 -13.65 -1.60 -3.87
N SER A 256 -14.09 -0.38 -4.14
CA SER A 256 -14.38 0.10 -5.50
C SER A 256 -13.13 0.56 -6.29
N ASP A 257 -11.93 0.53 -5.68
CA ASP A 257 -10.70 1.00 -6.34
C ASP A 257 -10.34 0.10 -7.53
N PRO A 258 -10.18 0.65 -8.75
CA PRO A 258 -9.82 -0.13 -9.93
C PRO A 258 -8.50 -0.91 -9.79
N ASN A 259 -7.55 -0.40 -9.01
CA ASN A 259 -6.28 -1.09 -8.78
C ASN A 259 -6.49 -2.37 -7.96
N ILE A 260 -7.33 -2.32 -6.92
CA ILE A 260 -7.70 -3.51 -6.13
C ILE A 260 -8.41 -4.53 -7.01
N ARG A 261 -9.40 -4.09 -7.79
CA ARG A 261 -10.12 -4.98 -8.69
C ARG A 261 -9.20 -5.68 -9.69
N ALA A 262 -8.28 -4.95 -10.30
CA ALA A 262 -7.31 -5.51 -11.24
C ALA A 262 -6.38 -6.55 -10.58
N ILE A 263 -5.93 -6.29 -9.36
CA ILE A 263 -5.07 -7.21 -8.60
C ILE A 263 -5.85 -8.46 -8.19
N LEU A 264 -7.07 -8.29 -7.67
CA LEU A 264 -7.91 -9.41 -7.28
C LEU A 264 -8.35 -10.24 -8.49
N SER A 265 -8.54 -9.63 -9.66
CA SER A 265 -8.78 -10.35 -10.92
C SER A 265 -7.59 -11.23 -11.31
N ASP A 266 -6.36 -10.68 -11.25
CA ASP A 266 -5.13 -11.46 -11.49
C ASP A 266 -5.02 -12.65 -10.49
N ILE A 267 -5.46 -12.46 -9.24
CA ILE A 267 -5.49 -13.52 -8.21
C ILE A 267 -6.53 -14.60 -8.56
N ASP A 268 -7.75 -14.19 -8.90
CA ASP A 268 -8.86 -15.12 -9.21
C ASP A 268 -8.54 -16.01 -10.42
N GLU A 269 -7.85 -15.45 -11.43
CA GLU A 269 -7.43 -16.22 -12.60
C GLU A 269 -6.39 -17.30 -12.28
N CYS A 270 -5.56 -17.08 -11.28
CA CYS A 270 -4.41 -17.94 -10.98
C CYS A 270 -4.64 -18.89 -9.81
N ILE A 271 -5.49 -18.53 -8.86
CA ILE A 271 -5.80 -19.37 -7.70
C ILE A 271 -7.12 -20.07 -7.97
N PRO A 272 -7.13 -21.39 -8.20
CA PRO A 272 -8.39 -22.13 -8.34
C PRO A 272 -9.24 -21.86 -7.09
N THR A 273 -10.46 -21.41 -7.30
CA THR A 273 -11.44 -21.18 -6.22
C THR A 273 -11.56 -22.45 -5.37
N ARG A 274 -10.88 -22.45 -4.24
CA ARG A 274 -10.97 -23.56 -3.27
C ARG A 274 -12.27 -23.40 -2.50
N GLY A 275 -13.37 -23.86 -3.07
CA GLY A 275 -14.65 -23.89 -2.37
C GLY A 275 -15.86 -23.54 -3.23
N PRO A 276 -17.07 -23.60 -2.65
CA PRO A 276 -18.29 -23.15 -3.32
C PRO A 276 -18.22 -21.67 -3.73
N PRO A 277 -18.98 -21.23 -4.75
CA PRO A 277 -19.10 -19.83 -5.13
C PRO A 277 -19.40 -18.96 -3.90
N GLY A 278 -18.65 -17.87 -3.73
CA GLY A 278 -18.80 -16.95 -2.58
C GLY A 278 -17.99 -17.31 -1.32
N THR A 279 -17.06 -18.28 -1.41
CA THR A 279 -16.12 -18.54 -0.30
C THR A 279 -15.22 -17.32 -0.05
N VAL A 280 -15.08 -16.95 1.23
CA VAL A 280 -14.22 -15.84 1.67
C VAL A 280 -12.75 -16.22 1.52
N ILE A 281 -11.95 -15.34 0.91
CA ILE A 281 -10.50 -15.50 0.89
C ILE A 281 -9.97 -15.15 2.30
N SER A 282 -9.55 -16.17 3.03
CA SER A 282 -9.32 -16.10 4.48
C SER A 282 -8.10 -15.29 4.92
N ASN A 283 -7.14 -15.05 4.02
CA ASN A 283 -5.89 -14.33 4.29
C ASN A 283 -5.84 -12.92 3.70
N ILE A 284 -6.91 -12.40 3.09
CA ILE A 284 -6.98 -11.06 2.52
C ILE A 284 -7.94 -10.19 3.33
N TYR A 285 -7.45 -9.04 3.77
CA TYR A 285 -8.17 -8.05 4.57
C TYR A 285 -8.13 -6.69 3.89
N ILE A 286 -9.24 -5.95 3.95
CA ILE A 286 -9.31 -4.53 3.61
C ILE A 286 -9.61 -3.73 4.87
N LEU A 287 -8.81 -2.68 5.14
CA LEU A 287 -8.99 -1.78 6.26
C LEU A 287 -9.60 -0.47 5.78
N GLU A 288 -10.81 -0.21 6.20
CA GLU A 288 -11.56 0.98 5.88
C GLU A 288 -11.70 1.90 7.10
N TRP A 289 -11.49 3.19 6.88
CA TRP A 289 -11.72 4.19 7.89
C TRP A 289 -13.17 4.65 7.88
N ARG A 290 -13.82 4.52 9.02
CA ARG A 290 -15.19 5.00 9.22
C ARG A 290 -15.25 5.81 10.51
N ALA A 291 -15.62 7.09 10.43
CA ALA A 291 -15.90 7.95 11.57
C ALA A 291 -16.95 9.02 11.17
N PRO A 292 -17.92 9.31 12.04
CA PRO A 292 -18.20 8.59 13.29
C PRO A 292 -18.81 7.21 13.03
N ILE A 293 -18.63 6.27 13.97
CA ILE A 293 -19.33 4.98 13.98
C ILE A 293 -20.61 5.18 14.78
N PRO A 294 -21.80 5.07 14.17
CA PRO A 294 -23.07 5.17 14.91
C PRO A 294 -23.17 4.08 15.99
N PRO A 295 -23.82 4.35 17.13
CA PRO A 295 -23.90 3.41 18.24
C PRO A 295 -24.59 2.07 17.90
N ASP A 296 -25.52 2.08 16.98
CA ASP A 296 -26.29 0.93 16.52
C ASP A 296 -25.71 0.27 15.27
N TYR A 297 -24.59 0.79 14.76
CA TYR A 297 -23.96 0.26 13.54
C TYR A 297 -23.12 -0.99 13.85
N VAL A 298 -23.42 -2.07 13.16
CA VAL A 298 -22.60 -3.29 13.18
C VAL A 298 -21.67 -3.27 11.96
N PRO A 299 -20.35 -3.13 12.16
CA PRO A 299 -19.42 -3.09 11.04
C PRO A 299 -19.41 -4.39 10.24
N ALA A 300 -19.25 -4.28 8.93
CA ALA A 300 -19.12 -5.44 8.06
C ALA A 300 -17.81 -6.19 8.37
N ARG A 301 -17.85 -7.52 8.25
CA ARG A 301 -16.67 -8.40 8.42
C ARG A 301 -16.15 -8.94 7.11
N GLU A 302 -16.95 -8.81 6.08
CA GLU A 302 -16.66 -9.31 4.75
C GLU A 302 -17.17 -8.30 3.73
N GLU A 303 -16.48 -8.21 2.61
CA GLU A 303 -16.87 -7.37 1.50
C GLU A 303 -16.82 -8.15 0.20
N LEU A 304 -17.85 -7.92 -0.63
CA LEU A 304 -17.97 -8.49 -1.96
C LEU A 304 -17.40 -7.50 -2.96
N ILE A 305 -16.27 -7.84 -3.57
CA ILE A 305 -15.61 -7.02 -4.58
C ILE A 305 -15.93 -7.58 -5.96
N GLU A 306 -16.63 -6.80 -6.77
CA GLU A 306 -16.85 -7.11 -8.17
C GLU A 306 -15.55 -6.90 -8.95
N ILE A 307 -15.04 -7.97 -9.60
CA ILE A 307 -13.77 -7.96 -10.31
C ILE A 307 -13.99 -7.62 -11.78
N ASP A 308 -14.89 -8.37 -12.41
CA ASP A 308 -15.32 -8.23 -13.81
C ASP A 308 -16.82 -8.45 -13.94
N GLU A 309 -17.39 -8.27 -15.15
CA GLU A 309 -18.81 -8.53 -15.42
C GLU A 309 -19.22 -9.94 -14.97
N GLY A 310 -19.93 -10.02 -13.86
CA GLY A 310 -20.49 -11.26 -13.30
C GLY A 310 -19.53 -12.08 -12.44
N ARG A 311 -18.30 -11.63 -12.20
CA ARG A 311 -17.36 -12.26 -11.24
C ARG A 311 -17.13 -11.37 -10.02
N SER A 312 -17.17 -11.96 -8.83
CA SER A 312 -16.93 -11.26 -7.59
C SER A 312 -16.15 -12.13 -6.61
N LEU A 313 -15.28 -11.51 -5.83
CA LEU A 313 -14.55 -12.13 -4.74
C LEU A 313 -15.04 -11.58 -3.41
N ARG A 314 -15.07 -12.46 -2.41
CA ARG A 314 -15.37 -12.07 -1.03
C ARG A 314 -14.09 -12.08 -0.22
N ILE A 315 -13.76 -10.94 0.38
CA ILE A 315 -12.59 -10.75 1.26
C ILE A 315 -13.05 -10.30 2.64
N LYS A 316 -12.15 -10.36 3.61
CA LYS A 316 -12.43 -9.87 4.97
C LYS A 316 -12.36 -8.35 5.01
N ALA A 317 -13.35 -7.71 5.64
CA ALA A 317 -13.43 -6.27 5.82
C ALA A 317 -13.23 -5.88 7.29
N ILE A 318 -12.55 -4.76 7.53
CA ILE A 318 -12.34 -4.18 8.85
C ILE A 318 -12.70 -2.71 8.76
N GLU A 319 -13.80 -2.31 9.41
CA GLU A 319 -14.22 -0.94 9.51
C GLU A 319 -13.89 -0.40 10.91
N THR A 320 -13.17 0.71 10.99
CA THR A 320 -12.81 1.31 12.29
C THR A 320 -12.39 2.78 12.14
N ASP A 321 -12.51 3.53 13.23
CA ASP A 321 -11.99 4.89 13.41
C ASP A 321 -10.57 4.94 14.00
N ASP A 322 -10.07 3.81 14.49
CA ASP A 322 -8.76 3.68 15.13
C ASP A 322 -7.99 2.47 14.52
N PHE A 323 -6.97 2.77 13.75
CA PHE A 323 -6.16 1.73 13.10
C PHE A 323 -5.14 1.05 14.03
N ARG A 324 -4.87 1.61 15.23
CA ARG A 324 -3.84 1.12 16.16
C ARG A 324 -4.04 -0.36 16.52
N TRP A 325 -5.27 -0.72 16.87
CA TRP A 325 -5.57 -2.08 17.31
C TRP A 325 -5.44 -3.10 16.16
N VAL A 326 -5.78 -2.70 14.92
CA VAL A 326 -5.63 -3.54 13.72
C VAL A 326 -4.15 -3.78 13.45
N PHE A 327 -3.34 -2.71 13.39
CA PHE A 327 -1.90 -2.84 13.17
C PHE A 327 -1.23 -3.64 14.29
N SER A 328 -1.68 -3.48 15.55
CA SER A 328 -1.18 -4.29 16.66
C SER A 328 -1.51 -5.76 16.53
N ALA A 329 -2.69 -6.12 16.00
CA ALA A 329 -3.08 -7.50 15.75
C ALA A 329 -2.21 -8.15 14.65
N PHE A 330 -1.95 -7.44 13.55
CA PHE A 330 -1.02 -7.90 12.50
C PHE A 330 0.43 -7.95 12.96
N GLY A 331 0.81 -7.12 13.95
CA GLY A 331 2.12 -7.10 14.58
C GLY A 331 2.36 -8.19 15.61
N THR A 332 1.52 -9.20 15.71
CA THR A 332 1.67 -10.33 16.65
C THR A 332 3.10 -10.89 16.60
N PRO A 333 3.74 -11.16 17.76
CA PRO A 333 5.12 -11.57 17.82
C PRO A 333 5.41 -12.81 16.98
N GLN A 334 6.19 -12.66 15.94
CA GLN A 334 6.77 -13.75 15.17
C GLN A 334 8.28 -13.83 15.51
N PRO A 335 8.90 -15.00 15.48
CA PRO A 335 10.34 -15.12 15.75
C PRO A 335 11.21 -14.18 14.88
N LEU A 336 10.81 -13.96 13.63
CA LEU A 336 11.51 -13.06 12.71
C LEU A 336 11.36 -11.57 13.05
N ASN A 337 10.34 -11.18 13.83
CA ASN A 337 10.14 -9.78 14.23
C ASN A 337 11.25 -9.25 15.15
N ALA A 338 12.02 -10.13 15.79
CA ALA A 338 13.17 -9.74 16.59
C ALA A 338 14.42 -9.39 15.75
N VAL A 339 14.43 -9.70 14.45
CA VAL A 339 15.58 -9.47 13.57
C VAL A 339 15.34 -8.22 12.71
N SER A 340 16.37 -7.34 12.64
CA SER A 340 16.31 -6.18 11.75
C SER A 340 16.16 -6.62 10.28
N PRO A 341 15.24 -6.01 9.50
CA PRO A 341 15.10 -6.28 8.08
C PRO A 341 16.39 -6.15 7.30
N LYS A 342 17.22 -5.16 7.66
CA LYS A 342 18.53 -4.93 7.04
C LYS A 342 19.49 -6.10 7.31
N LEU A 343 19.51 -6.61 8.54
CA LEU A 343 20.36 -7.75 8.91
C LEU A 343 19.87 -9.03 8.21
N LEU A 344 18.57 -9.27 8.21
CA LEU A 344 17.98 -10.44 7.56
C LEU A 344 18.30 -10.45 6.06
N ARG A 345 18.15 -9.31 5.37
CA ARG A 345 18.57 -9.18 3.95
C ARG A 345 20.04 -9.49 3.74
N ALA A 346 20.91 -8.94 4.60
CA ALA A 346 22.36 -9.18 4.50
C ALA A 346 22.72 -10.66 4.67
N LEU A 347 22.07 -11.35 5.61
CA LEU A 347 22.26 -12.79 5.83
C LEU A 347 21.76 -13.63 4.64
N LEU A 348 20.57 -13.33 4.13
CA LEU A 348 20.00 -14.02 2.97
C LEU A 348 20.86 -13.81 1.72
N HIS A 349 21.33 -12.57 1.48
CA HIS A 349 22.23 -12.27 0.37
C HIS A 349 23.55 -13.05 0.48
N ARG A 350 24.12 -13.08 1.67
CA ARG A 350 25.36 -13.83 1.91
C ARG A 350 25.16 -15.34 1.72
N SER A 351 24.04 -15.89 2.21
CA SER A 351 23.72 -17.31 2.01
C SER A 351 23.55 -17.63 0.51
N TYR A 352 22.89 -16.76 -0.23
CA TYR A 352 22.72 -16.91 -1.68
C TYR A 352 24.07 -16.84 -2.44
N ASP A 353 24.95 -15.89 -2.09
CA ASP A 353 26.26 -15.77 -2.69
C ASP A 353 27.12 -17.02 -2.40
N LEU A 354 27.06 -17.56 -1.18
CA LEU A 354 27.71 -18.82 -0.80
C LEU A 354 27.23 -19.99 -1.69
N VAL A 355 25.92 -20.12 -1.83
CA VAL A 355 25.35 -21.20 -2.67
C VAL A 355 25.72 -21.04 -4.15
N ARG A 356 25.73 -19.81 -4.65
CA ARG A 356 25.96 -19.53 -6.07
C ARG A 356 27.44 -19.59 -6.47
N HIS A 357 28.33 -19.11 -5.59
CA HIS A 357 29.74 -18.91 -5.92
C HIS A 357 30.68 -19.91 -5.25
N ASP A 358 30.39 -20.31 -4.01
CA ASP A 358 31.34 -21.09 -3.21
C ASP A 358 31.04 -22.59 -3.25
N ILE A 359 29.79 -23.03 -3.29
CA ILE A 359 29.45 -24.46 -3.44
C ILE A 359 29.96 -25.04 -4.78
N PRO A 360 29.76 -24.39 -5.94
CA PRO A 360 30.30 -24.90 -7.20
C PRO A 360 31.84 -25.01 -7.22
N ARG A 361 32.53 -24.26 -6.36
CA ARG A 361 34.00 -24.30 -6.22
C ARG A 361 34.49 -25.30 -5.17
N GLN A 362 33.58 -26.07 -4.57
CA GLN A 362 33.85 -27.04 -3.49
C GLN A 362 34.57 -26.42 -2.27
N THR A 363 34.39 -25.14 -2.03
CA THR A 363 35.08 -24.41 -0.96
C THR A 363 34.33 -24.39 0.38
N VAL A 364 33.07 -24.85 0.41
CA VAL A 364 32.26 -24.87 1.64
C VAL A 364 31.48 -26.18 1.75
N HIS A 365 31.69 -26.92 2.84
CA HIS A 365 30.80 -28.00 3.27
C HIS A 365 29.84 -27.43 4.32
N ALA A 366 28.55 -27.42 4.04
CA ALA A 366 27.50 -27.10 5.01
C ALA A 366 26.94 -28.41 5.59
N ASP A 367 27.16 -28.64 6.86
CA ASP A 367 26.55 -29.77 7.58
C ASP A 367 25.20 -29.33 8.14
N TRP A 368 24.11 -29.93 7.66
CA TRP A 368 22.72 -29.53 7.98
C TRP A 368 22.25 -30.00 9.35
N ASN A 369 23.08 -30.68 10.13
CA ASN A 369 22.70 -31.25 11.43
C ASN A 369 22.96 -30.37 12.66
N GLY A 370 22.94 -29.04 12.52
CA GLY A 370 22.98 -28.12 13.67
C GLY A 370 23.73 -26.80 13.42
N PRO A 371 23.45 -25.76 14.21
CA PRO A 371 24.00 -24.42 14.00
C PRO A 371 25.47 -24.25 14.47
N SER A 372 26.29 -25.28 14.49
CA SER A 372 27.65 -25.19 15.00
C SER A 372 28.68 -25.85 14.09
N LYS A 373 29.57 -24.98 13.59
CA LYS A 373 30.87 -25.18 12.97
C LYS A 373 30.92 -25.22 11.44
N LEU A 374 31.17 -24.03 10.88
CA LEU A 374 31.85 -23.89 9.59
C LEU A 374 33.32 -24.33 9.78
N THR A 375 33.66 -25.51 9.32
CA THR A 375 35.07 -25.93 9.24
C THR A 375 35.60 -25.59 7.85
N ARG A 376 36.61 -24.73 7.78
CA ARG A 376 37.40 -24.54 6.56
C ARG A 376 38.28 -25.78 6.38
N SER A 377 38.12 -26.52 5.31
CA SER A 377 39.10 -27.51 4.86
C SER A 377 40.24 -26.79 4.14
N SER A 378 41.46 -26.95 4.64
CA SER A 378 42.67 -26.50 3.94
C SER A 378 42.85 -27.32 2.65
N PRO A 379 43.28 -26.72 1.55
CA PRO A 379 43.62 -27.49 0.37
C PRO A 379 44.86 -28.34 0.65
N SER A 380 44.75 -29.65 0.57
CA SER A 380 45.91 -30.55 0.55
C SER A 380 46.65 -30.33 -0.75
N CYS A 381 47.82 -29.70 -0.71
CA CYS A 381 48.82 -29.83 -1.79
C CYS A 381 49.23 -31.30 -1.89
N SER A 382 48.88 -31.94 -2.97
CA SER A 382 49.56 -33.17 -3.41
C SER A 382 50.53 -32.79 -4.53
N VAL A 383 51.77 -33.14 -4.34
CA VAL A 383 52.91 -33.08 -5.26
C VAL A 383 52.61 -33.87 -6.53
#